data_090c90f3e63e14d10449e993577dbd5e
#
_entry.id   090c90f3e63e14d10449e993577dbd5e
#
_cell.length_a   1.000
_cell.length_b   1.000
_cell.length_c   1.000
_cell.angle_alpha   90.00
_cell.angle_beta   90.00
_cell.angle_gamma   90.00
#
_symmetry.space_group_name_H-M   'P 1'
#
loop_
_entity.id
_entity.type
_entity.pdbx_description
1 polymer ?
#
loop_
_entity_poly.entity_id
_entity_poly.type
_entity_poly.pdbx_seq_one_letter_code
_entity_poly.pdbx_strand_id
1 'polypeptide(L)'
;KNNCHVFENFIKKEKNLKKIFPTNLEFIPPNKKLKIVFVGTFNLSKHKIVNTIWKNEKNKIFMDYNILEKKSFWKKYNLEKNSKILTYYLELKDLIRFYSIKKLNNIYKGDLLIVGNAWKSYIKSSLRSNHDSQYIKSLYRGNICLDFGSKWGSNSLYPRSVNIIESSGLLLQMKQKDSKIIYHNINNDMSFNSFNDLIKKINRLINYKKISNTLYSKQFKIFNKKNLNYKTLQKISVISNKI
;
A
#
# COMPACT_ATOMS: atom_id res chain seq x y z
N LYS A 1 24.65 21.73 -3.55
CA LYS A 1 24.47 20.76 -4.69
C LYS A 1 24.00 19.36 -4.24
N ASN A 2 24.12 18.98 -2.94
CA ASN A 2 23.98 17.58 -2.51
C ASN A 2 22.55 17.12 -2.13
N ASN A 3 21.60 18.01 -1.87
CA ASN A 3 20.33 17.62 -1.25
C ASN A 3 19.24 17.21 -2.24
N CYS A 4 19.31 17.64 -3.50
CA CYS A 4 18.42 17.16 -4.55
C CYS A 4 18.77 15.70 -4.95
N HIS A 5 20.05 15.36 -4.86
CA HIS A 5 20.53 13.99 -5.05
C HIS A 5 20.11 13.03 -3.94
N VAL A 6 19.83 13.52 -2.71
CA VAL A 6 19.38 12.65 -1.61
C VAL A 6 17.99 12.10 -1.87
N PHE A 7 17.04 12.93 -2.31
CA PHE A 7 15.69 12.49 -2.65
C PHE A 7 15.67 11.62 -3.92
N GLU A 8 16.38 12.04 -4.98
CA GLU A 8 16.53 11.27 -6.21
C GLU A 8 17.31 9.96 -5.98
N ASN A 9 18.35 9.98 -5.14
CA ASN A 9 19.11 8.79 -4.78
C ASN A 9 18.35 7.89 -3.81
N PHE A 10 17.54 8.42 -2.90
CA PHE A 10 16.64 7.63 -2.08
C PHE A 10 15.64 6.89 -2.96
N ILE A 11 15.01 7.57 -3.91
CA ILE A 11 14.12 6.96 -4.89
C ILE A 11 14.84 5.97 -5.82
N LYS A 12 16.14 6.17 -6.12
CA LYS A 12 16.99 5.26 -6.92
C LYS A 12 17.57 4.09 -6.12
N LYS A 13 18.01 4.32 -4.90
CA LYS A 13 18.60 3.30 -4.00
C LYS A 13 17.61 2.19 -3.64
N GLU A 14 16.33 2.47 -3.67
CA GLU A 14 15.28 1.48 -3.43
C GLU A 14 15.16 0.42 -4.53
N LYS A 15 15.79 0.60 -5.69
CA LYS A 15 15.86 -0.46 -6.70
C LYS A 15 16.57 -1.72 -6.21
N ASN A 16 17.41 -1.60 -5.18
CA ASN A 16 18.25 -2.67 -4.64
C ASN A 16 17.74 -3.28 -3.32
N LEU A 17 16.61 -2.81 -2.77
CA LEU A 17 16.02 -3.47 -1.61
C LEU A 17 15.56 -4.88 -2.00
N LYS A 18 16.02 -5.88 -1.24
CA LYS A 18 15.58 -7.27 -1.41
C LYS A 18 14.06 -7.32 -1.43
N LYS A 19 13.49 -7.70 -2.55
CA LYS A 19 12.05 -7.91 -2.67
C LYS A 19 11.69 -9.12 -1.85
N ILE A 20 10.83 -8.92 -0.86
CA ILE A 20 10.26 -10.01 -0.06
C ILE A 20 9.11 -10.57 -0.89
N PHE A 21 9.14 -11.86 -1.20
CA PHE A 21 8.05 -12.55 -1.88
C PHE A 21 7.27 -13.41 -0.90
N PRO A 22 5.95 -13.55 -1.09
CA PRO A 22 5.14 -14.46 -0.30
C PRO A 22 5.67 -15.90 -0.40
N THR A 23 5.84 -16.58 0.72
CA THR A 23 6.42 -17.93 0.76
C THR A 23 5.39 -19.02 1.05
N ASN A 24 4.32 -18.67 1.76
CA ASN A 24 3.29 -19.59 2.21
C ASN A 24 1.93 -19.14 1.66
N LEU A 25 1.65 -19.54 0.41
CA LEU A 25 0.39 -19.19 -0.25
C LEU A 25 -0.60 -20.32 -0.11
N GLU A 26 -1.76 -20.01 0.45
CA GLU A 26 -2.94 -20.85 0.46
C GLU A 26 -4.04 -20.16 -0.35
N PHE A 27 -4.71 -20.92 -1.25
CA PHE A 27 -5.84 -20.36 -1.98
C PHE A 27 -7.11 -20.48 -1.13
N ILE A 28 -7.62 -19.35 -0.69
CA ILE A 28 -8.88 -19.25 0.01
C ILE A 28 -9.78 -18.33 -0.80
N PRO A 29 -10.96 -18.82 -1.21
CA PRO A 29 -11.87 -18.01 -2.01
C PRO A 29 -12.36 -16.79 -1.24
N PRO A 30 -12.76 -15.72 -1.94
CA PRO A 30 -13.34 -14.54 -1.32
C PRO A 30 -14.56 -14.86 -0.46
N ASN A 31 -14.73 -14.13 0.62
CA ASN A 31 -15.90 -14.24 1.48
C ASN A 31 -17.20 -13.97 0.71
N LYS A 32 -18.31 -14.56 1.15
CA LYS A 32 -19.64 -14.28 0.54
C LYS A 32 -19.96 -12.78 0.61
N LYS A 33 -19.73 -12.15 1.75
CA LYS A 33 -19.80 -10.70 1.95
C LYS A 33 -18.37 -10.16 2.16
N LEU A 34 -17.86 -9.42 1.19
CA LEU A 34 -16.53 -8.80 1.28
C LEU A 34 -16.56 -7.66 2.29
N LYS A 35 -15.59 -7.66 3.17
CA LYS A 35 -15.21 -6.50 4.00
C LYS A 35 -14.04 -5.78 3.37
N ILE A 36 -13.92 -4.50 3.68
CA ILE A 36 -12.74 -3.70 3.37
C ILE A 36 -11.90 -3.67 4.64
N VAL A 37 -10.63 -4.06 4.55
CA VAL A 37 -9.74 -4.15 5.71
C VAL A 37 -8.57 -3.21 5.52
N PHE A 38 -8.31 -2.39 6.50
CA PHE A 38 -7.11 -1.58 6.60
C PHE A 38 -6.43 -1.82 7.95
N VAL A 39 -5.20 -2.31 7.90
CA VAL A 39 -4.36 -2.47 9.10
C VAL A 39 -3.17 -1.52 8.97
N GLY A 40 -3.02 -0.63 9.92
CA GLY A 40 -1.90 0.29 9.90
C GLY A 40 -2.09 1.48 10.84
N THR A 41 -1.04 2.27 10.96
CA THR A 41 -1.00 3.48 11.76
C THR A 41 -0.66 4.68 10.89
N PHE A 42 -0.74 5.86 11.45
CA PHE A 42 -0.34 7.11 10.84
C PHE A 42 0.27 8.02 11.91
N ASN A 43 1.05 9.00 11.45
CA ASN A 43 1.49 10.12 12.28
C ASN A 43 1.03 11.42 11.62
N LEU A 44 0.29 12.23 12.36
CA LEU A 44 -0.06 13.56 11.86
C LEU A 44 1.17 14.46 11.88
N SER A 45 1.32 15.26 10.83
CA SER A 45 2.45 16.16 10.69
C SER A 45 2.49 17.21 11.78
N LYS A 46 3.68 17.43 12.36
CA LYS A 46 3.99 18.53 13.27
C LYS A 46 4.57 19.75 12.54
N HIS A 47 4.98 19.58 11.28
CA HIS A 47 5.61 20.66 10.50
C HIS A 47 4.55 21.57 9.87
N LYS A 48 4.62 22.87 10.20
CA LYS A 48 3.72 23.90 9.64
C LYS A 48 3.68 23.86 8.11
N ILE A 49 4.84 23.73 7.46
CA ILE A 49 4.94 23.70 5.99
C ILE A 49 4.12 22.52 5.38
N VAL A 50 4.16 21.35 5.99
CA VAL A 50 3.39 20.17 5.51
C VAL A 50 1.91 20.42 5.63
N ASN A 51 1.47 21.01 6.75
CA ASN A 51 0.05 21.36 6.95
C ASN A 51 -0.40 22.45 5.96
N THR A 52 0.47 23.43 5.64
CA THR A 52 0.19 24.44 4.62
C THR A 52 0.06 23.81 3.22
N ILE A 53 1.00 22.95 2.84
CA ILE A 53 0.94 22.21 1.56
C ILE A 53 -0.33 21.39 1.51
N TRP A 54 -0.66 20.66 2.56
CA TRP A 54 -1.88 19.86 2.61
C TRP A 54 -3.14 20.71 2.44
N LYS A 55 -3.24 21.81 3.17
CA LYS A 55 -4.38 22.74 3.07
C LYS A 55 -4.58 23.23 1.64
N ASN A 56 -3.51 23.58 0.95
CA ASN A 56 -3.54 24.16 -0.38
C ASN A 56 -3.71 23.13 -1.50
N GLU A 57 -3.15 21.93 -1.34
CA GLU A 57 -3.02 20.96 -2.45
C GLU A 57 -3.82 19.66 -2.24
N LYS A 58 -4.53 19.51 -1.12
CA LYS A 58 -5.25 18.24 -0.79
C LYS A 58 -6.13 17.73 -1.93
N ASN A 59 -6.81 18.63 -2.66
CA ASN A 59 -7.69 18.22 -3.75
C ASN A 59 -6.88 17.66 -4.92
N LYS A 60 -5.76 18.30 -5.30
CA LYS A 60 -4.87 17.82 -6.35
C LYS A 60 -4.19 16.51 -5.94
N ILE A 61 -3.80 16.41 -4.66
CA ILE A 61 -3.21 15.18 -4.11
C ILE A 61 -4.23 14.03 -4.17
N PHE A 62 -5.50 14.27 -3.85
CA PHE A 62 -6.55 13.25 -3.97
C PHE A 62 -6.88 12.86 -5.42
N MET A 63 -6.65 13.75 -6.38
CA MET A 63 -6.78 13.44 -7.81
C MET A 63 -5.61 12.61 -8.34
N ASP A 64 -4.40 12.83 -7.83
CA ASP A 64 -3.19 12.11 -8.26
C ASP A 64 -2.19 12.01 -7.10
N TYR A 65 -2.11 10.86 -6.45
CA TYR A 65 -1.17 10.63 -5.36
C TYR A 65 0.30 10.70 -5.79
N ASN A 66 0.58 10.48 -7.09
CA ASN A 66 1.94 10.55 -7.63
C ASN A 66 2.44 12.00 -7.81
N ILE A 67 1.58 13.00 -7.59
CA ILE A 67 2.01 14.41 -7.65
C ILE A 67 3.17 14.70 -6.69
N LEU A 68 3.22 14.00 -5.55
CA LEU A 68 4.30 14.12 -4.58
C LEU A 68 5.67 13.64 -5.09
N GLU A 69 5.69 12.85 -6.17
CA GLU A 69 6.93 12.38 -6.79
C GLU A 69 7.48 13.36 -7.84
N LYS A 70 6.71 14.40 -8.19
CA LYS A 70 7.08 15.39 -9.19
C LYS A 70 7.93 16.50 -8.57
N LYS A 71 9.11 16.74 -9.14
CA LYS A 71 10.01 17.82 -8.71
C LYS A 71 9.31 19.21 -8.76
N SER A 72 8.46 19.44 -9.77
CA SER A 72 7.68 20.67 -9.92
C SER A 72 6.75 20.96 -8.75
N PHE A 73 6.22 19.92 -8.09
CA PHE A 73 5.39 20.06 -6.90
C PHE A 73 6.19 20.70 -5.75
N TRP A 74 7.40 20.23 -5.50
CA TRP A 74 8.25 20.71 -4.42
C TRP A 74 8.87 22.08 -4.74
N LYS A 75 9.18 22.33 -6.02
CA LYS A 75 9.67 23.63 -6.50
C LYS A 75 8.69 24.77 -6.19
N LYS A 76 7.40 24.54 -6.30
CA LYS A 76 6.35 25.49 -5.95
C LYS A 76 6.46 26.04 -4.53
N TYR A 77 7.03 25.27 -3.61
CA TYR A 77 7.23 25.61 -2.19
C TYR A 77 8.69 25.91 -1.85
N ASN A 78 9.57 26.04 -2.83
CA ASN A 78 11.02 26.22 -2.66
C ASN A 78 11.67 25.12 -1.82
N LEU A 79 11.14 23.89 -1.91
CA LEU A 79 11.59 22.75 -1.11
C LEU A 79 12.43 21.72 -1.87
N GLU A 80 12.64 21.87 -3.18
CA GLU A 80 13.34 20.89 -4.00
C GLU A 80 14.80 20.64 -3.58
N LYS A 81 15.41 21.60 -2.88
CA LYS A 81 16.77 21.50 -2.32
C LYS A 81 16.81 21.39 -0.80
N ASN A 82 15.64 21.29 -0.15
CA ASN A 82 15.55 21.25 1.29
C ASN A 82 15.99 19.87 1.83
N SER A 83 16.86 19.86 2.85
CA SER A 83 17.34 18.62 3.47
C SER A 83 16.22 17.79 4.11
N LYS A 84 15.11 18.42 4.50
CA LYS A 84 13.95 17.76 5.12
C LYS A 84 12.88 17.34 4.12
N ILE A 85 13.11 17.46 2.81
CA ILE A 85 12.11 17.13 1.77
C ILE A 85 11.57 15.70 1.92
N LEU A 86 12.43 14.76 2.26
CA LEU A 86 12.03 13.38 2.48
C LEU A 86 11.07 13.27 3.68
N THR A 87 11.35 13.94 4.77
CA THR A 87 10.47 13.98 5.95
C THR A 87 9.09 14.53 5.55
N TYR A 88 9.05 15.64 4.84
CA TYR A 88 7.80 16.26 4.39
C TYR A 88 7.01 15.36 3.43
N TYR A 89 7.70 14.67 2.53
CA TYR A 89 7.09 13.67 1.65
C TYR A 89 6.43 12.53 2.45
N LEU A 90 7.13 11.98 3.45
CA LEU A 90 6.61 10.90 4.30
C LEU A 90 5.41 11.36 5.12
N GLU A 91 5.44 12.56 5.66
CA GLU A 91 4.31 13.13 6.41
C GLU A 91 3.11 13.39 5.51
N LEU A 92 3.30 13.86 4.27
CA LEU A 92 2.21 14.00 3.31
C LEU A 92 1.60 12.63 2.94
N LYS A 93 2.40 11.57 2.81
CA LYS A 93 1.89 10.20 2.63
C LYS A 93 1.05 9.73 3.83
N ASP A 94 1.45 10.07 5.05
CA ASP A 94 0.65 9.79 6.24
C ASP A 94 -0.68 10.56 6.24
N LEU A 95 -0.70 11.83 5.79
CA LEU A 95 -1.93 12.60 5.63
C LEU A 95 -2.84 12.02 4.54
N ILE A 96 -2.30 11.59 3.40
CA ILE A 96 -3.07 10.88 2.37
C ILE A 96 -3.77 9.66 2.99
N ARG A 97 -3.03 8.81 3.68
CA ARG A 97 -3.54 7.62 4.36
C ARG A 97 -4.64 7.97 5.35
N PHE A 98 -4.38 8.92 6.25
CA PHE A 98 -5.31 9.35 7.28
C PHE A 98 -6.63 9.83 6.69
N TYR A 99 -6.57 10.81 5.79
CA TYR A 99 -7.78 11.39 5.24
C TYR A 99 -8.52 10.46 4.28
N SER A 100 -7.80 9.59 3.55
CA SER A 100 -8.43 8.57 2.71
C SER A 100 -9.22 7.57 3.55
N ILE A 101 -8.63 7.03 4.62
CA ILE A 101 -9.32 6.09 5.51
C ILE A 101 -10.50 6.75 6.21
N LYS A 102 -10.35 8.01 6.67
CA LYS A 102 -11.46 8.75 7.28
C LYS A 102 -12.64 8.95 6.31
N LYS A 103 -12.38 9.30 5.05
CA LYS A 103 -13.40 9.41 4.01
C LYS A 103 -14.04 8.05 3.69
N LEU A 104 -13.23 7.00 3.55
CA LEU A 104 -13.74 5.64 3.31
C LEU A 104 -14.63 5.16 4.46
N ASN A 105 -14.29 5.47 5.71
CA ASN A 105 -15.13 5.13 6.86
C ASN A 105 -16.51 5.77 6.81
N ASN A 106 -16.61 6.98 6.27
CA ASN A 106 -17.90 7.65 6.07
C ASN A 106 -18.73 7.02 4.95
N ILE A 107 -18.07 6.52 3.89
CA ILE A 107 -18.72 5.91 2.73
C ILE A 107 -19.14 4.46 3.02
N TYR A 108 -18.26 3.68 3.65
CA TYR A 108 -18.43 2.24 3.86
C TYR A 108 -18.65 1.90 5.34
N LYS A 109 -19.59 2.62 5.99
CA LYS A 109 -19.92 2.39 7.40
C LYS A 109 -20.28 0.92 7.64
N GLY A 110 -19.60 0.29 8.62
CA GLY A 110 -19.83 -1.11 8.99
C GLY A 110 -19.17 -2.16 8.09
N ASP A 111 -18.76 -1.81 6.88
CA ASP A 111 -18.06 -2.71 5.97
C ASP A 111 -16.55 -2.43 5.90
N LEU A 112 -16.07 -1.29 6.43
CA LEU A 112 -14.65 -0.98 6.59
C LEU A 112 -14.18 -1.33 8.00
N LEU A 113 -13.24 -2.27 8.08
CA LEU A 113 -12.53 -2.63 9.31
C LEU A 113 -11.20 -1.89 9.37
N ILE A 114 -11.01 -1.09 10.41
CA ILE A 114 -9.79 -0.30 10.61
C ILE A 114 -9.10 -0.82 11.86
N VAL A 115 -7.83 -1.25 11.73
CA VAL A 115 -7.04 -1.78 12.84
C VAL A 115 -5.77 -0.94 13.00
N GLY A 116 -5.56 -0.45 14.21
CA GLY A 116 -4.37 0.31 14.57
C GLY A 116 -4.63 1.29 15.72
N ASN A 117 -3.64 1.42 16.60
CA ASN A 117 -3.82 2.14 17.86
C ASN A 117 -4.12 3.63 17.70
N ALA A 118 -3.54 4.28 16.69
CA ALA A 118 -3.72 5.72 16.46
C ALA A 118 -5.14 6.11 16.00
N TRP A 119 -5.95 5.15 15.52
CA TRP A 119 -7.26 5.45 14.93
C TRP A 119 -8.35 5.71 15.93
N LYS A 120 -8.26 5.14 17.13
CA LYS A 120 -9.33 5.20 18.14
C LYS A 120 -9.76 6.63 18.50
N SER A 121 -8.81 7.57 18.49
CA SER A 121 -9.08 8.99 18.76
C SER A 121 -9.85 9.70 17.64
N TYR A 122 -9.92 9.12 16.45
CA TYR A 122 -10.55 9.72 15.27
C TYR A 122 -11.73 8.93 14.72
N ILE A 123 -11.72 7.62 14.93
CA ILE A 123 -12.74 6.69 14.43
C ILE A 123 -13.06 5.71 15.56
N LYS A 124 -14.20 5.93 16.24
CA LYS A 124 -14.62 5.14 17.42
C LYS A 124 -14.74 3.64 17.13
N SER A 125 -15.17 3.27 15.93
CA SER A 125 -15.32 1.88 15.47
C SER A 125 -14.02 1.18 15.15
N SER A 126 -12.86 1.86 15.17
CA SER A 126 -11.57 1.23 14.89
C SER A 126 -11.18 0.25 16.00
N LEU A 127 -10.51 -0.83 15.59
CA LEU A 127 -9.99 -1.86 16.49
C LEU A 127 -8.57 -1.51 16.93
N ARG A 128 -8.22 -1.87 18.17
CA ARG A 128 -6.82 -1.80 18.61
C ARG A 128 -6.02 -2.90 17.91
N SER A 129 -4.77 -2.60 17.60
CA SER A 129 -3.83 -3.65 17.22
C SER A 129 -3.44 -4.43 18.48
N ASN A 130 -3.66 -5.72 18.48
CA ASN A 130 -3.21 -6.62 19.55
C ASN A 130 -1.84 -7.24 19.22
N HIS A 131 -1.20 -6.84 18.11
CA HIS A 131 0.06 -7.40 17.59
C HIS A 131 0.03 -8.92 17.34
N ASP A 132 -1.13 -9.56 17.49
CA ASP A 132 -1.30 -10.96 17.12
C ASP A 132 -1.33 -11.11 15.60
N SER A 133 -0.31 -11.76 15.07
CA SER A 133 -0.17 -12.01 13.65
C SER A 133 -1.29 -12.89 13.10
N GLN A 134 -1.77 -13.86 13.86
CA GLN A 134 -2.85 -14.78 13.46
C GLN A 134 -4.18 -14.01 13.36
N TYR A 135 -4.46 -13.16 14.35
CA TYR A 135 -5.63 -12.30 14.32
C TYR A 135 -5.62 -11.38 13.09
N ILE A 136 -4.51 -10.71 12.82
CA ILE A 136 -4.37 -9.83 11.65
C ILE A 136 -4.54 -10.61 10.35
N LYS A 137 -3.94 -11.80 10.23
CA LYS A 137 -4.11 -12.69 9.09
C LYS A 137 -5.57 -13.11 8.88
N SER A 138 -6.30 -13.41 9.95
CA SER A 138 -7.72 -13.76 9.87
C SER A 138 -8.59 -12.62 9.31
N LEU A 139 -8.25 -11.35 9.64
CA LEU A 139 -8.95 -10.19 9.10
C LEU A 139 -8.71 -10.01 7.58
N TYR A 140 -7.51 -10.33 7.10
CA TYR A 140 -7.21 -10.23 5.67
C TYR A 140 -7.91 -11.31 4.85
N ARG A 141 -8.10 -12.49 5.44
CA ARG A 141 -8.57 -13.70 4.76
C ARG A 141 -9.88 -13.48 4.01
N GLY A 142 -9.84 -13.63 2.68
CA GLY A 142 -11.00 -13.50 1.79
C GLY A 142 -11.62 -12.10 1.72
N ASN A 143 -10.94 -11.06 2.17
CA ASN A 143 -11.42 -9.67 2.19
C ASN A 143 -10.62 -8.77 1.25
N ILE A 144 -11.16 -7.59 0.93
CA ILE A 144 -10.44 -6.52 0.22
C ILE A 144 -9.51 -5.82 1.22
N CYS A 145 -8.21 -5.87 0.98
CA CYS A 145 -7.21 -5.35 1.90
C CYS A 145 -6.52 -4.13 1.31
N LEU A 146 -6.66 -2.99 1.99
CA LEU A 146 -6.11 -1.71 1.53
C LEU A 146 -4.67 -1.54 2.00
N ASP A 147 -3.84 -1.10 1.07
CA ASP A 147 -2.46 -0.76 1.36
C ASP A 147 -2.04 0.56 0.69
N PHE A 148 -1.68 1.54 1.51
CA PHE A 148 -1.20 2.85 1.06
C PHE A 148 0.32 2.90 0.83
N GLY A 149 0.94 1.74 0.66
CA GLY A 149 2.36 1.62 0.39
C GLY A 149 3.24 1.74 1.64
N SER A 150 4.51 1.42 1.46
CA SER A 150 5.52 1.58 2.49
C SER A 150 5.71 3.06 2.82
N LYS A 151 5.96 3.35 4.10
CA LYS A 151 6.39 4.68 4.53
C LYS A 151 7.78 5.00 3.99
N TRP A 152 8.66 4.00 3.94
CA TRP A 152 10.08 4.13 3.65
C TRP A 152 10.46 3.74 2.23
N GLY A 153 9.48 3.57 1.34
CA GLY A 153 9.81 3.08 0.03
C GLY A 153 8.73 3.18 -1.03
N SER A 154 9.14 2.95 -2.26
CA SER A 154 8.28 2.90 -3.45
C SER A 154 8.05 1.47 -3.96
N ASN A 155 8.32 0.47 -3.10
CA ASN A 155 8.16 -0.94 -3.45
C ASN A 155 6.74 -1.43 -3.22
N SER A 156 6.20 -2.15 -4.19
CA SER A 156 4.89 -2.78 -4.11
C SER A 156 4.84 -3.94 -3.12
N LEU A 157 5.95 -4.63 -2.93
CA LEU A 157 6.05 -5.70 -1.95
C LEU A 157 6.91 -5.28 -0.77
N TYR A 158 6.29 -5.22 0.39
CA TYR A 158 6.92 -5.03 1.69
C TYR A 158 6.10 -5.82 2.73
N PRO A 159 6.54 -5.94 3.99
CA PRO A 159 5.96 -6.92 4.93
C PRO A 159 4.43 -6.93 5.01
N ARG A 160 3.76 -5.77 4.98
CA ARG A 160 2.29 -5.73 5.04
C ARG A 160 1.64 -6.30 3.79
N SER A 161 2.07 -5.89 2.60
CA SER A 161 1.52 -6.39 1.34
C SER A 161 1.77 -7.89 1.18
N VAL A 162 2.94 -8.37 1.62
CA VAL A 162 3.26 -9.80 1.69
C VAL A 162 2.30 -10.53 2.62
N ASN A 163 2.10 -10.03 3.85
CA ASN A 163 1.18 -10.62 4.82
C ASN A 163 -0.26 -10.67 4.30
N ILE A 164 -0.72 -9.64 3.60
CA ILE A 164 -2.05 -9.63 2.96
C ILE A 164 -2.16 -10.77 1.96
N ILE A 165 -1.18 -10.92 1.07
CA ILE A 165 -1.18 -11.94 0.01
C ILE A 165 -1.08 -13.34 0.61
N GLU A 166 -0.20 -13.57 1.59
CA GLU A 166 -0.04 -14.85 2.29
C GLU A 166 -1.28 -15.26 3.08
N SER A 167 -2.04 -14.28 3.55
CA SER A 167 -3.31 -14.52 4.26
C SER A 167 -4.50 -14.67 3.32
N SER A 168 -4.27 -14.79 2.02
CA SER A 168 -5.34 -14.83 1.02
C SER A 168 -6.26 -13.62 1.06
N GLY A 169 -5.72 -12.43 1.35
CA GLY A 169 -6.40 -11.15 1.19
C GLY A 169 -6.30 -10.66 -0.26
N LEU A 170 -7.35 -10.04 -0.77
CA LEU A 170 -7.28 -9.34 -2.06
C LEU A 170 -6.63 -7.98 -1.86
N LEU A 171 -5.36 -7.86 -2.24
CA LEU A 171 -4.59 -6.64 -2.08
C LEU A 171 -5.06 -5.57 -3.08
N LEU A 172 -5.43 -4.41 -2.55
CA LEU A 172 -5.65 -3.19 -3.33
C LEU A 172 -4.70 -2.10 -2.81
N GLN A 173 -3.66 -1.81 -3.59
CA GLN A 173 -2.50 -1.03 -3.15
C GLN A 173 -2.41 0.32 -3.85
N MET A 174 -2.01 1.36 -3.13
CA MET A 174 -1.59 2.61 -3.75
C MET A 174 -0.41 2.34 -4.70
N LYS A 175 -0.54 2.80 -5.96
CA LYS A 175 0.43 2.53 -7.03
C LYS A 175 1.85 2.91 -6.61
N GLN A 176 2.78 1.99 -6.81
CA GLN A 176 4.20 2.16 -6.58
C GLN A 176 4.96 2.07 -7.91
N LYS A 177 6.22 2.49 -7.94
CA LYS A 177 7.04 2.51 -9.16
C LYS A 177 7.20 1.14 -9.81
N ASP A 178 7.31 0.10 -8.99
CA ASP A 178 7.49 -1.28 -9.44
C ASP A 178 6.19 -2.07 -9.58
N SER A 179 5.02 -1.45 -9.34
CA SER A 179 3.71 -2.13 -9.35
C SER A 179 3.47 -2.87 -10.66
N LYS A 180 3.82 -2.27 -11.81
CA LYS A 180 3.66 -2.90 -13.13
C LYS A 180 4.51 -4.17 -13.26
N ILE A 181 5.72 -4.16 -12.71
CA ILE A 181 6.64 -5.32 -12.75
C ILE A 181 6.15 -6.42 -11.81
N ILE A 182 5.60 -6.05 -10.65
CA ILE A 182 5.17 -7.01 -9.63
C ILE A 182 3.84 -7.65 -9.99
N TYR A 183 2.86 -6.85 -10.42
CA TYR A 183 1.48 -7.31 -10.65
C TYR A 183 1.16 -7.63 -12.10
N HIS A 184 2.08 -7.34 -13.05
CA HIS A 184 1.91 -7.63 -14.48
C HIS A 184 0.56 -7.13 -15.01
N ASN A 185 -0.20 -7.99 -15.67
CA ASN A 185 -1.48 -7.69 -16.31
C ASN A 185 -2.62 -7.33 -15.35
N ILE A 186 -2.49 -7.62 -14.05
CA ILE A 186 -3.50 -7.22 -13.04
C ILE A 186 -3.13 -5.90 -12.33
N ASN A 187 -2.03 -5.25 -12.71
CA ASN A 187 -1.58 -4.03 -12.03
C ASN A 187 -2.66 -2.93 -12.01
N ASN A 188 -3.38 -2.74 -13.11
CA ASN A 188 -4.42 -1.72 -13.17
C ASN A 188 -5.63 -2.03 -12.28
N ASP A 189 -5.89 -3.31 -11.99
CA ASP A 189 -6.99 -3.72 -11.12
C ASP A 189 -6.58 -3.68 -9.65
N MET A 190 -5.31 -3.99 -9.33
CA MET A 190 -4.81 -4.09 -7.96
C MET A 190 -4.18 -2.79 -7.42
N SER A 191 -3.85 -1.82 -8.26
CA SER A 191 -3.25 -0.58 -7.82
C SER A 191 -4.13 0.63 -8.09
N PHE A 192 -4.14 1.60 -7.17
CA PHE A 192 -4.86 2.86 -7.30
C PHE A 192 -3.90 4.05 -7.18
N ASN A 193 -4.19 5.13 -7.90
CA ASN A 193 -3.36 6.35 -7.91
C ASN A 193 -4.11 7.61 -7.45
N SER A 194 -5.38 7.49 -7.13
CA SER A 194 -6.22 8.59 -6.63
C SER A 194 -7.31 8.06 -5.70
N PHE A 195 -7.95 8.94 -4.96
CA PHE A 195 -9.05 8.58 -4.10
C PHE A 195 -10.28 8.10 -4.89
N ASN A 196 -10.57 8.75 -6.01
CA ASN A 196 -11.69 8.36 -6.87
C ASN A 196 -11.46 6.99 -7.54
N ASP A 197 -10.22 6.72 -7.98
CA ASP A 197 -9.86 5.41 -8.52
C ASP A 197 -9.98 4.31 -7.46
N LEU A 198 -9.57 4.59 -6.22
CA LEU A 198 -9.74 3.67 -5.09
C LEU A 198 -11.22 3.32 -4.86
N ILE A 199 -12.10 4.33 -4.76
CA ILE A 199 -13.55 4.09 -4.57
C ILE A 199 -14.13 3.29 -5.73
N LYS A 200 -13.82 3.67 -6.98
CA LYS A 200 -14.30 2.96 -8.18
C LYS A 200 -13.92 1.48 -8.14
N LYS A 201 -12.70 1.17 -7.74
CA LYS A 201 -12.22 -0.23 -7.62
C LYS A 201 -12.90 -0.98 -6.49
N ILE A 202 -13.03 -0.37 -5.31
CA ILE A 202 -13.75 -0.99 -4.20
C ILE A 202 -15.19 -1.33 -4.61
N ASN A 203 -15.93 -0.37 -5.17
CA ASN A 203 -17.30 -0.59 -5.60
C ASN A 203 -17.41 -1.71 -6.65
N ARG A 204 -16.48 -1.74 -7.61
CA ARG A 204 -16.41 -2.82 -8.61
C ARG A 204 -16.20 -4.18 -7.97
N LEU A 205 -15.32 -4.28 -6.98
CA LEU A 205 -15.05 -5.54 -6.29
C LEU A 205 -16.21 -6.00 -5.40
N ILE A 206 -16.90 -5.08 -4.74
CA ILE A 206 -18.05 -5.40 -3.88
C ILE A 206 -19.26 -5.82 -4.73
N ASN A 207 -19.57 -5.06 -5.77
CA ASN A 207 -20.80 -5.23 -6.53
C ASN A 207 -20.72 -6.37 -7.56
N TYR A 208 -19.53 -6.76 -8.01
CA TYR A 208 -19.36 -7.78 -9.05
C TYR A 208 -18.52 -8.95 -8.56
N LYS A 209 -19.16 -9.91 -7.91
CA LYS A 209 -18.52 -11.11 -7.32
C LYS A 209 -17.64 -11.88 -8.33
N LYS A 210 -18.08 -11.98 -9.60
CA LYS A 210 -17.28 -12.63 -10.65
C LYS A 210 -15.94 -11.94 -10.86
N ILE A 211 -15.90 -10.61 -10.78
CA ILE A 211 -14.68 -9.81 -10.93
C ILE A 211 -13.76 -10.05 -9.76
N SER A 212 -14.26 -9.99 -8.52
CA SER A 212 -13.45 -10.20 -7.32
C SER A 212 -12.87 -11.62 -7.31
N ASN A 213 -13.64 -12.65 -7.65
CA ASN A 213 -13.16 -14.03 -7.74
C ASN A 213 -12.07 -14.19 -8.81
N THR A 214 -12.27 -13.58 -9.99
CA THR A 214 -11.29 -13.63 -11.08
C THR A 214 -9.99 -12.95 -10.67
N LEU A 215 -10.07 -11.77 -10.05
CA LEU A 215 -8.89 -11.03 -9.64
C LEU A 215 -8.13 -11.74 -8.53
N TYR A 216 -8.85 -12.34 -7.60
CA TYR A 216 -8.31 -13.16 -6.53
C TYR A 216 -7.50 -14.34 -7.09
N SER A 217 -8.09 -15.10 -8.02
CA SER A 217 -7.41 -16.22 -8.68
C SER A 217 -6.17 -15.78 -9.46
N LYS A 218 -6.25 -14.64 -10.16
CA LYS A 218 -5.11 -14.08 -10.88
C LYS A 218 -3.98 -13.64 -9.93
N GLN A 219 -4.31 -12.97 -8.82
CA GLN A 219 -3.35 -12.61 -7.77
C GLN A 219 -2.63 -13.85 -7.25
N PHE A 220 -3.38 -14.88 -6.85
CA PHE A 220 -2.82 -16.13 -6.36
C PHE A 220 -1.87 -16.77 -7.38
N LYS A 221 -2.28 -16.91 -8.65
CA LYS A 221 -1.45 -17.51 -9.70
C LYS A 221 -0.14 -16.77 -9.91
N ILE A 222 -0.16 -15.41 -9.94
CA ILE A 222 1.05 -14.61 -10.13
C ILE A 222 2.04 -14.83 -9.00
N PHE A 223 1.59 -14.79 -7.75
CA PHE A 223 2.49 -14.91 -6.62
C PHE A 223 2.91 -16.35 -6.36
N ASN A 224 2.06 -17.33 -6.63
CA ASN A 224 2.44 -18.75 -6.55
C ASN A 224 3.54 -19.09 -7.56
N LYS A 225 3.42 -18.62 -8.80
CA LYS A 225 4.47 -18.80 -9.81
C LYS A 225 5.80 -18.14 -9.41
N LYS A 226 5.75 -16.91 -8.85
CA LYS A 226 6.96 -16.20 -8.39
C LYS A 226 7.61 -16.91 -7.20
N ASN A 227 6.81 -17.45 -6.29
CA ASN A 227 7.31 -18.21 -5.16
C ASN A 227 8.04 -19.48 -5.60
N LEU A 228 7.51 -20.22 -6.57
CA LEU A 228 8.18 -21.40 -7.14
C LEU A 228 9.53 -21.03 -7.73
N ASN A 229 9.60 -19.95 -8.52
CA ASN A 229 10.85 -19.48 -9.10
C ASN A 229 11.86 -19.05 -8.02
N TYR A 230 11.43 -18.38 -6.95
CA TYR A 230 12.30 -17.97 -5.86
C TYR A 230 12.86 -19.17 -5.07
N LYS A 231 12.02 -20.17 -4.74
CA LYS A 231 12.45 -21.41 -4.10
C LYS A 231 13.46 -22.18 -4.95
N THR A 232 13.28 -22.19 -6.26
CA THR A 232 14.22 -22.80 -7.19
C THR A 232 15.58 -22.09 -7.18
N LEU A 233 15.58 -20.75 -7.23
CA LEU A 233 16.79 -19.94 -7.14
C LEU A 233 17.52 -20.11 -5.81
N GLN A 234 16.79 -20.18 -4.70
CA GLN A 234 17.39 -20.47 -3.38
C GLN A 234 18.05 -21.84 -3.35
N LYS A 235 17.42 -22.88 -3.91
CA LYS A 235 18.03 -24.22 -4.00
C LYS A 235 19.32 -24.21 -4.82
N ILE A 236 19.34 -23.51 -5.95
CA ILE A 236 20.52 -23.35 -6.81
C ILE A 236 21.64 -22.62 -6.04
N SER A 237 21.34 -21.54 -5.34
CA SER A 237 22.33 -20.77 -4.58
C SER A 237 22.94 -21.57 -3.41
N VAL A 238 22.17 -22.45 -2.78
CA VAL A 238 22.66 -23.36 -1.72
C VAL A 238 23.56 -24.43 -2.30
N ILE A 239 23.30 -24.90 -3.51
CA ILE A 239 24.13 -25.90 -4.21
C ILE A 239 25.45 -25.26 -4.65
N SER A 240 25.42 -24.04 -5.20
CA SER A 240 26.62 -23.32 -5.64
C SER A 240 27.55 -22.89 -4.51
N ASN A 241 27.06 -22.78 -3.27
CA ASN A 241 27.87 -22.46 -2.09
C ASN A 241 28.44 -23.73 -1.40
N LYS A 242 28.17 -24.93 -1.94
CA LYS A 242 28.68 -26.21 -1.44
C LYS A 242 29.72 -26.87 -2.36
N ILE A 243 30.00 -26.21 -3.50
CA ILE A 243 31.06 -26.54 -4.45
C ILE A 243 32.20 -25.53 -4.27
#